data_97a4e31818fc67a86afbdfdf047755b0
#
_entry.id   97a4e31818fc67a86afbdfdf047755b0
#
_cell.length_a   1.000
_cell.length_b   1.000
_cell.length_c   1.000
_cell.angle_alpha   90.00
_cell.angle_beta   90.00
_cell.angle_gamma   90.00
#
_symmetry.space_group_name_H-M   'P 1'
#
loop_
_entity.id
_entity.type
_entity.pdbx_description
1 polymer ?
#
loop_
_entity_poly.entity_id
_entity_poly.type
_entity_poly.pdbx_seq_one_letter_code
_entity_poly.pdbx_strand_id
1 'polypeptide(L)'
;METKNRIIGLDLARAVAIIGMIITHVAELTWVGKTLSSGIASSLFAVVAGMTMVVISDKPGKTTYLRLITRGLLVLLIGVALVSFAHKIQIILIIMGASMVLLFWVPKIRLQYQVMLLIALMLAAATEHSLVDIYSPYSMLGWLAYMVAGMILFQVLRNNKNRLIWEIGGAIVAAIGLYVRLNVETPLFFSAVGHTGGLGNILLSLGASTAFVALCLFLGENINAKILKPLTTFGAMSLTMYVAHVASAEYVIKNVVETSNAFVLISIIVGIVFAVVWAKFFKRGPIESIVRYLIQLIVPSPSKFPADSVSASSTTDEVKQAAAK
;
A
#
# COMPACT_ATOMS: atom_id res chain seq x y z
N MET A 1 -22.32 11.04 9.18
CA MET A 1 -21.89 11.53 7.86
C MET A 1 -20.87 10.52 7.32
N GLU A 2 -21.31 9.62 6.46
CA GLU A 2 -20.43 8.72 5.72
C GLU A 2 -19.53 9.57 4.83
N THR A 3 -18.22 9.36 4.96
CA THR A 3 -17.24 10.03 4.11
C THR A 3 -17.35 9.44 2.70
N LYS A 4 -17.99 10.17 1.80
CA LYS A 4 -18.35 9.85 0.41
C LYS A 4 -17.21 9.38 -0.52
N ASN A 5 -16.01 9.08 0.02
CA ASN A 5 -14.81 8.72 -0.76
C ASN A 5 -13.95 7.60 -0.13
N ARG A 6 -14.50 6.79 0.77
CA ARG A 6 -13.73 5.69 1.37
C ARG A 6 -14.00 4.40 0.61
N ILE A 7 -12.96 3.77 0.08
CA ILE A 7 -13.06 2.50 -0.66
C ILE A 7 -12.88 1.36 0.34
N ILE A 8 -14.01 0.77 0.76
CA ILE A 8 -14.09 -0.30 1.77
C ILE A 8 -13.14 -1.46 1.43
N GLY A 9 -13.12 -1.88 0.16
CA GLY A 9 -12.27 -2.97 -0.30
C GLY A 9 -10.76 -2.71 -0.15
N LEU A 10 -10.31 -1.45 -0.29
CA LEU A 10 -8.90 -1.12 -0.05
C LEU A 10 -8.51 -1.21 1.43
N ASP A 11 -9.42 -0.82 2.32
CA ASP A 11 -9.17 -0.96 3.76
C ASP A 11 -9.18 -2.44 4.15
N LEU A 12 -10.03 -3.24 3.53
CA LEU A 12 -10.04 -4.70 3.71
C LEU A 12 -8.73 -5.33 3.21
N ALA A 13 -8.24 -4.93 2.04
CA ALA A 13 -6.97 -5.43 1.49
C ALA A 13 -5.77 -5.07 2.40
N ARG A 14 -5.75 -3.87 3.01
CA ARG A 14 -4.75 -3.51 4.02
C ARG A 14 -4.83 -4.39 5.26
N ALA A 15 -6.05 -4.69 5.72
CA ALA A 15 -6.26 -5.59 6.86
C ALA A 15 -5.69 -6.99 6.55
N VAL A 16 -6.02 -7.55 5.39
CA VAL A 16 -5.50 -8.85 4.94
C VAL A 16 -3.96 -8.84 4.87
N ALA A 17 -3.35 -7.78 4.33
CA ALA A 17 -1.90 -7.67 4.24
C ALA A 17 -1.25 -7.66 5.63
N ILE A 18 -1.78 -6.89 6.60
CA ILE A 18 -1.23 -6.83 7.96
C ILE A 18 -1.42 -8.15 8.70
N ILE A 19 -2.59 -8.76 8.61
CA ILE A 19 -2.86 -10.09 9.19
C ILE A 19 -1.91 -11.12 8.61
N GLY A 20 -1.70 -11.10 7.28
CA GLY A 20 -0.72 -11.95 6.62
C GLY A 20 0.71 -11.74 7.15
N MET A 21 1.12 -10.49 7.40
CA MET A 21 2.43 -10.20 7.99
C MET A 21 2.55 -10.71 9.43
N ILE A 22 1.51 -10.57 10.25
CA ILE A 22 1.49 -11.13 11.62
C ILE A 22 1.68 -12.66 11.55
N ILE A 23 0.95 -13.33 10.67
CA ILE A 23 1.05 -14.79 10.48
C ILE A 23 2.46 -15.19 10.05
N THR A 24 3.02 -14.53 9.03
CA THR A 24 4.34 -14.91 8.49
C THR A 24 5.50 -14.68 9.47
N HIS A 25 5.37 -13.72 10.39
CA HIS A 25 6.44 -13.42 11.35
C HIS A 25 6.41 -14.31 12.60
N VAL A 26 5.23 -14.69 13.09
CA VAL A 26 5.10 -15.28 14.42
C VAL A 26 4.36 -16.62 14.45
N ALA A 27 3.67 -17.04 13.38
CA ALA A 27 2.97 -18.32 13.39
C ALA A 27 3.92 -19.51 13.35
N GLU A 28 3.50 -20.60 13.97
CA GLU A 28 4.13 -21.92 13.87
C GLU A 28 3.84 -22.55 12.50
N LEU A 29 4.49 -22.04 11.46
CA LEU A 29 4.32 -22.54 10.11
C LEU A 29 5.30 -23.69 9.82
N THR A 30 4.81 -24.73 9.16
CA THR A 30 5.67 -25.74 8.53
C THR A 30 6.56 -25.08 7.48
N TRP A 31 7.62 -25.77 7.05
CA TRP A 31 8.48 -25.28 5.95
C TRP A 31 7.65 -24.90 4.71
N VAL A 32 6.70 -25.75 4.32
CA VAL A 32 5.78 -25.48 3.19
C VAL A 32 4.97 -24.20 3.46
N GLY A 33 4.40 -24.05 4.66
CA GLY A 33 3.62 -22.86 5.02
C GLY A 33 4.45 -21.57 4.95
N LYS A 34 5.68 -21.58 5.45
CA LYS A 34 6.62 -20.45 5.36
C LYS A 34 6.95 -20.13 3.90
N THR A 35 7.25 -21.17 3.10
CA THR A 35 7.58 -21.00 1.69
C THR A 35 6.39 -20.44 0.90
N LEU A 36 5.17 -20.92 1.13
CA LEU A 36 3.96 -20.45 0.44
C LEU A 36 3.63 -19.00 0.78
N SER A 37 3.77 -18.60 2.04
CA SER A 37 3.39 -17.24 2.51
C SER A 37 4.46 -16.19 2.28
N SER A 38 5.71 -16.60 2.01
CA SER A 38 6.86 -15.71 1.92
C SER A 38 6.70 -14.64 0.84
N GLY A 39 6.79 -13.38 1.22
CA GLY A 39 6.72 -12.22 0.33
C GLY A 39 5.32 -11.77 -0.07
N ILE A 40 4.28 -12.61 0.03
CA ILE A 40 2.93 -12.28 -0.48
C ILE A 40 2.27 -11.16 0.31
N ALA A 41 2.32 -11.23 1.64
CA ALA A 41 1.68 -10.22 2.48
C ALA A 41 2.33 -8.83 2.33
N SER A 42 3.65 -8.78 2.25
CA SER A 42 4.40 -7.53 2.07
C SER A 42 4.22 -6.93 0.68
N SER A 43 4.21 -7.75 -0.38
CA SER A 43 3.92 -7.29 -1.74
C SER A 43 2.48 -6.79 -1.90
N LEU A 44 1.50 -7.46 -1.28
CA LEU A 44 0.12 -6.98 -1.22
C LEU A 44 0.05 -5.59 -0.57
N PHE A 45 0.79 -5.38 0.52
CA PHE A 45 0.84 -4.08 1.19
C PHE A 45 1.45 -3.00 0.29
N ALA A 46 2.50 -3.31 -0.48
CA ALA A 46 3.11 -2.40 -1.45
C ALA A 46 2.17 -2.08 -2.63
N VAL A 47 1.47 -3.08 -3.18
CA VAL A 47 0.47 -2.90 -4.23
C VAL A 47 -0.65 -1.96 -3.75
N VAL A 48 -1.19 -2.18 -2.55
CA VAL A 48 -2.24 -1.31 -1.98
C VAL A 48 -1.72 0.10 -1.66
N ALA A 49 -0.44 0.24 -1.30
CA ALA A 49 0.20 1.55 -1.15
C ALA A 49 0.26 2.29 -2.50
N GLY A 50 0.64 1.63 -3.59
CA GLY A 50 0.60 2.17 -4.94
C GLY A 50 -0.81 2.61 -5.37
N MET A 51 -1.84 1.79 -5.11
CA MET A 51 -3.25 2.16 -5.33
C MET A 51 -3.61 3.43 -4.56
N THR A 52 -3.15 3.54 -3.32
CA THR A 52 -3.41 4.71 -2.47
C THR A 52 -2.76 5.99 -3.03
N MET A 53 -1.59 5.88 -3.66
CA MET A 53 -0.94 7.03 -4.32
C MET A 53 -1.82 7.59 -5.44
N VAL A 54 -2.49 6.74 -6.24
CA VAL A 54 -3.45 7.20 -7.26
C VAL A 54 -4.63 7.91 -6.60
N VAL A 55 -5.24 7.32 -5.56
CA VAL A 55 -6.36 7.95 -4.82
C VAL A 55 -5.99 9.31 -4.26
N ILE A 56 -4.75 9.50 -3.78
CA ILE A 56 -4.27 10.79 -3.29
C ILE A 56 -4.07 11.75 -4.47
N SER A 57 -3.54 11.27 -5.59
CA SER A 57 -3.21 12.08 -6.77
C SER A 57 -4.45 12.52 -7.55
N ASP A 58 -5.58 11.82 -7.44
CA ASP A 58 -6.85 12.20 -8.08
C ASP A 58 -7.45 13.50 -7.50
N LYS A 59 -6.99 13.92 -6.33
CA LYS A 59 -7.43 15.20 -5.76
C LYS A 59 -6.80 16.37 -6.51
N PRO A 60 -7.59 17.35 -6.96
CA PRO A 60 -7.06 18.51 -7.66
C PRO A 60 -6.22 19.37 -6.70
N GLY A 61 -5.12 19.92 -7.22
CA GLY A 61 -4.28 20.87 -6.49
C GLY A 61 -2.80 20.78 -6.83
N LYS A 62 -2.14 21.95 -6.92
CA LYS A 62 -0.69 22.05 -7.18
C LYS A 62 0.18 21.38 -6.09
N THR A 63 -0.40 21.17 -4.90
CA THR A 63 0.29 20.60 -3.72
C THR A 63 0.25 19.07 -3.65
N THR A 64 -0.35 18.39 -4.64
CA THR A 64 -0.53 16.92 -4.61
C THR A 64 0.80 16.18 -4.57
N TYR A 65 1.78 16.58 -5.38
CA TYR A 65 3.10 15.97 -5.38
C TYR A 65 3.83 16.17 -4.04
N LEU A 66 3.77 17.39 -3.50
CA LEU A 66 4.38 17.68 -2.21
C LEU A 66 3.75 16.82 -1.09
N ARG A 67 2.43 16.58 -1.14
CA ARG A 67 1.76 15.67 -0.19
C ARG A 67 2.22 14.23 -0.31
N LEU A 68 2.43 13.73 -1.53
CA LEU A 68 2.94 12.38 -1.76
C LEU A 68 4.38 12.25 -1.26
N ILE A 69 5.26 13.20 -1.60
CA ILE A 69 6.65 13.23 -1.13
C ILE A 69 6.71 13.31 0.40
N THR A 70 6.00 14.27 0.99
CA THR A 70 5.98 14.42 2.46
C THR A 70 5.47 13.16 3.15
N ARG A 71 4.42 12.51 2.60
CA ARG A 71 3.92 11.25 3.14
C ARG A 71 4.96 10.15 3.04
N GLY A 72 5.66 10.03 1.89
CA GLY A 72 6.74 9.05 1.69
C GLY A 72 7.88 9.26 2.69
N LEU A 73 8.33 10.51 2.86
CA LEU A 73 9.37 10.86 3.83
C LEU A 73 8.96 10.53 5.28
N LEU A 74 7.72 10.84 5.66
CA LEU A 74 7.23 10.52 7.02
C LEU A 74 7.15 9.00 7.25
N VAL A 75 6.69 8.23 6.26
CA VAL A 75 6.67 6.76 6.33
C VAL A 75 8.10 6.20 6.44
N LEU A 76 9.04 6.74 5.66
CA LEU A 76 10.46 6.38 5.73
C LEU A 76 11.02 6.67 7.11
N LEU A 77 10.80 7.85 7.67
CA LEU A 77 11.28 8.25 9.00
C LEU A 77 10.71 7.34 10.11
N ILE A 78 9.42 6.97 10.02
CA ILE A 78 8.82 6.00 10.95
C ILE A 78 9.53 4.63 10.81
N GLY A 79 9.83 4.21 9.57
CA GLY A 79 10.59 3.00 9.33
C GLY A 79 11.99 3.03 9.95
N VAL A 80 12.74 4.12 9.79
CA VAL A 80 14.05 4.32 10.41
C VAL A 80 13.97 4.27 11.93
N ALA A 81 12.97 4.93 12.52
CA ALA A 81 12.74 4.87 13.96
C ALA A 81 12.46 3.44 14.45
N LEU A 82 11.73 2.63 13.67
CA LEU A 82 11.43 1.24 14.03
C LEU A 82 12.67 0.33 13.99
N VAL A 83 13.65 0.57 13.13
CA VAL A 83 14.88 -0.22 13.06
C VAL A 83 15.65 -0.21 14.40
N SER A 84 15.55 0.89 15.15
CA SER A 84 16.17 0.99 16.48
C SER A 84 15.59 0.00 17.50
N PHE A 85 14.40 -0.54 17.25
CA PHE A 85 13.70 -1.47 18.13
C PHE A 85 13.62 -2.89 17.55
N ALA A 86 13.56 -3.01 16.22
CA ALA A 86 13.36 -4.28 15.54
C ALA A 86 14.69 -4.83 15.00
N HIS A 87 15.10 -5.98 15.52
CA HIS A 87 16.34 -6.65 15.10
C HIS A 87 16.08 -7.99 14.39
N LYS A 88 14.92 -8.62 14.66
CA LYS A 88 14.53 -9.91 14.08
C LYS A 88 13.57 -9.74 12.88
N ILE A 89 12.83 -8.62 12.86
CA ILE A 89 11.83 -8.32 11.81
C ILE A 89 12.38 -7.23 10.88
N GLN A 90 12.41 -7.51 9.61
CA GLN A 90 12.82 -6.52 8.61
C GLN A 90 11.74 -5.46 8.40
N ILE A 91 12.14 -4.20 8.48
CA ILE A 91 11.23 -3.05 8.41
C ILE A 91 11.04 -2.63 6.97
N ILE A 92 9.85 -2.93 6.41
CA ILE A 92 9.50 -2.59 5.02
C ILE A 92 9.12 -1.10 4.83
N LEU A 93 8.84 -0.35 5.91
CA LEU A 93 8.42 1.05 5.79
C LEU A 93 9.51 1.95 5.20
N ILE A 94 10.79 1.63 5.38
CA ILE A 94 11.91 2.38 4.79
C ILE A 94 11.83 2.32 3.28
N ILE A 95 11.80 1.11 2.73
CA ILE A 95 11.78 0.90 1.29
C ILE A 95 10.46 1.38 0.68
N MET A 96 9.36 1.22 1.39
CA MET A 96 8.04 1.70 0.96
C MET A 96 7.98 3.23 0.92
N GLY A 97 8.49 3.91 1.96
CA GLY A 97 8.56 5.37 2.00
C GLY A 97 9.46 5.93 0.90
N ALA A 98 10.65 5.33 0.71
CA ALA A 98 11.57 5.68 -0.39
C ALA A 98 10.91 5.48 -1.75
N SER A 99 10.22 4.35 -1.97
CA SER A 99 9.48 4.08 -3.22
C SER A 99 8.37 5.11 -3.46
N MET A 100 7.65 5.54 -2.43
CA MET A 100 6.64 6.62 -2.56
C MET A 100 7.28 7.93 -3.00
N VAL A 101 8.46 8.28 -2.46
CA VAL A 101 9.22 9.48 -2.86
C VAL A 101 9.72 9.38 -4.28
N LEU A 102 10.22 8.23 -4.72
CA LEU A 102 10.72 8.03 -6.09
C LEU A 102 9.59 8.03 -7.14
N LEU A 103 8.42 7.50 -6.78
CA LEU A 103 7.29 7.30 -7.69
C LEU A 103 6.21 8.40 -7.59
N PHE A 104 6.45 9.52 -6.90
CA PHE A 104 5.41 10.54 -6.64
C PHE A 104 4.74 11.08 -7.92
N TRP A 105 5.42 11.08 -9.05
CA TRP A 105 4.95 11.59 -10.34
C TRP A 105 4.23 10.54 -11.19
N VAL A 106 4.50 9.25 -10.94
CA VAL A 106 3.99 8.13 -11.76
C VAL A 106 2.46 8.06 -11.84
N PRO A 107 1.67 8.36 -10.78
CA PRO A 107 0.21 8.35 -10.88
C PRO A 107 -0.38 9.30 -11.95
N LYS A 108 0.39 10.28 -12.43
CA LYS A 108 -0.06 11.29 -13.40
C LYS A 108 0.34 11.00 -14.84
N ILE A 109 1.22 10.05 -15.09
CA ILE A 109 1.57 9.67 -16.47
C ILE A 109 0.54 8.72 -17.07
N ARG A 110 0.52 8.64 -18.42
CA ARG A 110 -0.42 7.78 -19.14
C ARG A 110 -0.19 6.31 -18.80
N LEU A 111 -1.26 5.52 -18.76
CA LEU A 111 -1.24 4.11 -18.38
C LEU A 111 -0.19 3.30 -19.18
N GLN A 112 -0.04 3.56 -20.47
CA GLN A 112 0.95 2.87 -21.30
C GLN A 112 2.39 3.06 -20.81
N TYR A 113 2.76 4.25 -20.33
CA TYR A 113 4.10 4.51 -19.78
C TYR A 113 4.27 3.89 -18.39
N GLN A 114 3.18 3.79 -17.59
CA GLN A 114 3.22 3.04 -16.34
C GLN A 114 3.47 1.54 -16.59
N VAL A 115 2.83 0.96 -17.62
CA VAL A 115 3.06 -0.44 -18.02
C VAL A 115 4.49 -0.66 -18.50
N MET A 116 5.02 0.23 -19.34
CA MET A 116 6.41 0.17 -19.79
C MET A 116 7.38 0.26 -18.59
N LEU A 117 7.12 1.18 -17.65
CA LEU A 117 7.91 1.32 -16.44
C LEU A 117 7.84 0.05 -15.57
N LEU A 118 6.66 -0.54 -15.41
CA LEU A 118 6.49 -1.80 -14.68
C LEU A 118 7.36 -2.90 -15.28
N ILE A 119 7.28 -3.12 -16.61
CA ILE A 119 8.06 -4.13 -17.29
C ILE A 119 9.57 -3.87 -17.12
N ALA A 120 10.00 -2.63 -17.31
CA ALA A 120 11.40 -2.25 -17.12
C ALA A 120 11.89 -2.52 -15.69
N LEU A 121 11.10 -2.17 -14.67
CA LEU A 121 11.42 -2.42 -13.26
C LEU A 121 11.48 -3.92 -12.93
N MET A 122 10.56 -4.73 -13.47
CA MET A 122 10.57 -6.18 -13.28
C MET A 122 11.82 -6.82 -13.89
N LEU A 123 12.17 -6.44 -15.12
CA LEU A 123 13.37 -6.95 -15.79
C LEU A 123 14.64 -6.49 -15.07
N ALA A 124 14.69 -5.22 -14.65
CA ALA A 124 15.83 -4.67 -13.93
C ALA A 124 16.01 -5.36 -12.55
N ALA A 125 14.92 -5.63 -11.82
CA ALA A 125 14.97 -6.35 -10.55
C ALA A 125 15.46 -7.79 -10.74
N ALA A 126 14.98 -8.48 -11.77
CA ALA A 126 15.42 -9.85 -12.09
C ALA A 126 16.89 -9.90 -12.52
N THR A 127 17.36 -8.90 -13.29
CA THR A 127 18.76 -8.75 -13.67
C THR A 127 19.63 -8.46 -12.44
N GLU A 128 19.23 -7.50 -11.58
CA GLU A 128 19.91 -7.21 -10.33
C GLU A 128 20.08 -8.48 -9.50
N HIS A 129 19.00 -9.24 -9.31
CA HIS A 129 19.02 -10.49 -8.55
C HIS A 129 19.92 -11.56 -9.15
N SER A 130 20.07 -11.60 -10.48
CA SER A 130 20.93 -12.56 -11.17
C SER A 130 22.41 -12.20 -11.16
N LEU A 131 22.74 -10.90 -11.03
CA LEU A 131 24.12 -10.40 -11.05
C LEU A 131 24.74 -10.27 -9.67
N VAL A 132 23.92 -10.01 -8.66
CA VAL A 132 24.38 -9.81 -7.28
C VAL A 132 24.09 -11.08 -6.49
N ASP A 133 25.13 -11.87 -6.24
CA ASP A 133 25.05 -13.11 -5.43
C ASP A 133 24.88 -12.82 -3.92
N ILE A 134 24.36 -11.64 -3.58
CA ILE A 134 24.04 -11.26 -2.22
C ILE A 134 22.52 -11.41 -2.06
N TYR A 135 22.10 -12.30 -1.18
CA TYR A 135 20.72 -12.35 -0.72
C TYR A 135 20.37 -11.01 -0.06
N SER A 136 19.85 -10.09 -0.85
CA SER A 136 19.25 -8.86 -0.35
C SER A 136 17.74 -9.06 -0.32
N PRO A 137 17.17 -9.35 0.85
CA PRO A 137 15.72 -9.35 0.97
C PRO A 137 15.22 -7.94 0.68
N TYR A 138 14.16 -7.86 -0.15
CA TYR A 138 13.54 -6.59 -0.57
C TYR A 138 14.36 -5.77 -1.59
N SER A 139 14.58 -6.32 -2.80
CA SER A 139 15.07 -5.54 -3.94
C SER A 139 14.26 -4.25 -4.10
N MET A 140 14.94 -3.10 -4.11
CA MET A 140 14.30 -1.79 -4.30
C MET A 140 13.53 -1.74 -5.62
N LEU A 141 14.09 -2.29 -6.69
CA LEU A 141 13.45 -2.33 -8.01
C LEU A 141 12.18 -3.18 -8.00
N GLY A 142 12.19 -4.30 -7.28
CA GLY A 142 10.99 -5.14 -7.07
C GLY A 142 9.89 -4.39 -6.31
N TRP A 143 10.24 -3.60 -5.30
CA TRP A 143 9.27 -2.79 -4.55
C TRP A 143 8.68 -1.66 -5.39
N LEU A 144 9.49 -0.99 -6.20
CA LEU A 144 9.01 -0.02 -7.18
C LEU A 144 8.03 -0.68 -8.16
N ALA A 145 8.34 -1.91 -8.64
CA ALA A 145 7.46 -2.66 -9.53
C ALA A 145 6.11 -2.98 -8.86
N TYR A 146 6.08 -3.44 -7.59
CA TYR A 146 4.83 -3.69 -6.86
C TYR A 146 3.97 -2.44 -6.72
N MET A 147 4.57 -1.29 -6.41
CA MET A 147 3.82 -0.04 -6.27
C MET A 147 3.29 0.47 -7.61
N VAL A 148 4.08 0.40 -8.69
CA VAL A 148 3.63 0.77 -10.04
C VAL A 148 2.50 -0.15 -10.50
N ALA A 149 2.62 -1.46 -10.26
CA ALA A 149 1.54 -2.42 -10.54
C ALA A 149 0.27 -2.08 -9.77
N GLY A 150 0.37 -1.66 -8.50
CA GLY A 150 -0.76 -1.16 -7.73
C GLY A 150 -1.43 0.06 -8.35
N MET A 151 -0.64 1.01 -8.88
CA MET A 151 -1.18 2.18 -9.57
C MET A 151 -1.96 1.79 -10.83
N ILE A 152 -1.41 0.86 -11.64
CA ILE A 152 -2.06 0.32 -12.83
C ILE A 152 -3.35 -0.42 -12.45
N LEU A 153 -3.25 -1.34 -11.49
CA LEU A 153 -4.35 -2.17 -11.04
C LEU A 153 -5.53 -1.32 -10.54
N PHE A 154 -5.27 -0.25 -9.79
CA PHE A 154 -6.33 0.66 -9.35
C PHE A 154 -7.07 1.31 -10.52
N GLN A 155 -6.34 1.81 -11.53
CA GLN A 155 -6.93 2.45 -12.70
C GLN A 155 -7.77 1.47 -13.52
N VAL A 156 -7.29 0.22 -13.67
CA VAL A 156 -8.00 -0.83 -14.38
C VAL A 156 -9.25 -1.28 -13.63
N LEU A 157 -9.13 -1.59 -12.33
CA LEU A 157 -10.25 -2.11 -11.52
C LEU A 157 -11.32 -1.04 -11.24
N ARG A 158 -10.94 0.24 -11.18
CA ARG A 158 -11.89 1.33 -10.98
C ARG A 158 -12.90 1.42 -12.14
N ASN A 159 -12.46 1.14 -13.35
CA ASN A 159 -13.27 1.26 -14.57
C ASN A 159 -13.90 -0.07 -15.00
N ASN A 160 -13.46 -1.19 -14.44
CA ASN A 160 -13.91 -2.53 -14.83
C ASN A 160 -14.83 -3.12 -13.77
N LYS A 161 -16.09 -3.42 -14.17
CA LYS A 161 -17.07 -4.06 -13.30
C LYS A 161 -16.85 -5.57 -13.15
N ASN A 162 -16.16 -6.20 -14.10
CA ASN A 162 -15.92 -7.65 -14.08
C ASN A 162 -14.66 -8.01 -13.30
N ARG A 163 -14.74 -7.90 -11.98
CA ARG A 163 -13.61 -8.16 -11.07
C ARG A 163 -13.23 -9.63 -10.99
N LEU A 164 -14.19 -10.51 -11.26
CA LEU A 164 -13.97 -11.96 -11.21
C LEU A 164 -12.86 -12.40 -12.20
N ILE A 165 -12.76 -11.77 -13.37
CA ILE A 165 -11.68 -12.07 -14.33
C ILE A 165 -10.30 -11.76 -13.72
N TRP A 166 -10.16 -10.66 -13.00
CA TRP A 166 -8.91 -10.27 -12.34
C TRP A 166 -8.58 -11.14 -11.14
N GLU A 167 -9.63 -11.56 -10.41
CA GLU A 167 -9.49 -12.49 -9.28
C GLU A 167 -8.99 -13.85 -9.77
N ILE A 168 -9.68 -14.43 -10.75
CA ILE A 168 -9.30 -15.74 -11.33
C ILE A 168 -7.94 -15.65 -12.02
N GLY A 169 -7.71 -14.65 -12.85
CA GLY A 169 -6.44 -14.47 -13.55
C GLY A 169 -5.27 -14.30 -12.58
N GLY A 170 -5.44 -13.49 -11.54
CA GLY A 170 -4.45 -13.33 -10.48
C GLY A 170 -4.20 -14.62 -9.71
N ALA A 171 -5.27 -15.36 -9.37
CA ALA A 171 -5.17 -16.65 -8.67
C ALA A 171 -4.44 -17.69 -9.52
N ILE A 172 -4.70 -17.75 -10.83
CA ILE A 172 -3.99 -18.66 -11.74
C ILE A 172 -2.49 -18.33 -11.80
N VAL A 173 -2.13 -17.04 -11.96
CA VAL A 173 -0.73 -16.63 -11.97
C VAL A 173 -0.05 -16.95 -10.64
N ALA A 174 -0.74 -16.70 -9.51
CA ALA A 174 -0.23 -17.05 -8.20
C ALA A 174 -0.04 -18.57 -8.04
N ALA A 175 -1.00 -19.39 -8.47
CA ALA A 175 -0.93 -20.84 -8.38
C ALA A 175 0.24 -21.41 -9.20
N ILE A 176 0.43 -20.92 -10.42
CA ILE A 176 1.57 -21.29 -11.26
C ILE A 176 2.88 -20.90 -10.58
N GLY A 177 2.98 -19.67 -10.07
CA GLY A 177 4.17 -19.21 -9.36
C GLY A 177 4.47 -20.01 -8.09
N LEU A 178 3.44 -20.41 -7.33
CA LEU A 178 3.59 -21.28 -6.16
C LEU A 178 4.04 -22.68 -6.54
N TYR A 179 3.49 -23.23 -7.61
CA TYR A 179 3.94 -24.52 -8.16
C TYR A 179 5.43 -24.48 -8.55
N VAL A 180 5.85 -23.43 -9.27
CA VAL A 180 7.23 -23.24 -9.65
C VAL A 180 8.12 -23.10 -8.40
N ARG A 181 7.71 -22.29 -7.42
CA ARG A 181 8.44 -22.08 -6.16
C ARG A 181 8.71 -23.37 -5.38
N LEU A 182 7.76 -24.31 -5.42
CA LEU A 182 7.84 -25.55 -4.63
C LEU A 182 8.51 -26.72 -5.38
N ASN A 183 8.45 -26.72 -6.70
CA ASN A 183 8.74 -27.95 -7.47
C ASN A 183 9.78 -27.73 -8.58
N VAL A 184 10.17 -26.49 -8.89
CA VAL A 184 11.04 -26.23 -10.04
C VAL A 184 12.26 -25.45 -9.61
N GLU A 185 13.44 -26.00 -9.86
CA GLU A 185 14.69 -25.25 -9.77
C GLU A 185 14.77 -24.27 -10.96
N THR A 186 14.91 -23.00 -10.66
CA THR A 186 14.97 -21.93 -11.67
C THR A 186 16.28 -21.17 -11.58
N PRO A 187 16.84 -20.69 -12.71
CA PRO A 187 17.93 -19.71 -12.68
C PRO A 187 17.53 -18.48 -11.86
N LEU A 188 18.52 -17.78 -11.27
CA LEU A 188 18.29 -16.62 -10.39
C LEU A 188 17.36 -15.57 -11.00
N PHE A 189 17.52 -15.28 -12.31
CA PHE A 189 16.65 -14.36 -13.03
C PHE A 189 15.16 -14.72 -12.94
N PHE A 190 14.84 -16.01 -13.05
CA PHE A 190 13.46 -16.53 -12.98
C PHE A 190 13.08 -17.03 -11.59
N SER A 191 13.91 -16.79 -10.57
CA SER A 191 13.68 -17.26 -9.21
C SER A 191 12.29 -16.88 -8.70
N ALA A 192 11.60 -17.86 -8.12
CA ALA A 192 10.33 -17.67 -7.42
C ALA A 192 10.50 -17.61 -5.90
N VAL A 193 11.72 -17.63 -5.38
CA VAL A 193 12.02 -17.54 -3.93
C VAL A 193 11.48 -16.24 -3.35
N GLY A 194 10.80 -16.31 -2.22
CA GLY A 194 10.16 -15.17 -1.58
C GLY A 194 11.15 -14.07 -1.19
N HIS A 195 10.70 -12.83 -1.22
CA HIS A 195 11.47 -11.61 -0.92
C HIS A 195 12.64 -11.30 -1.87
N THR A 196 12.81 -12.03 -2.97
CA THR A 196 13.84 -11.76 -3.96
C THR A 196 13.34 -10.88 -5.10
N GLY A 197 14.28 -10.31 -5.89
CA GLY A 197 13.99 -9.60 -7.12
C GLY A 197 13.69 -10.50 -8.33
N GLY A 198 13.73 -11.84 -8.17
CA GLY A 198 13.50 -12.78 -9.26
C GLY A 198 12.14 -12.62 -9.94
N LEU A 199 12.11 -12.77 -11.27
CA LEU A 199 10.90 -12.54 -12.07
C LEU A 199 9.74 -13.44 -11.64
N GLY A 200 10.02 -14.70 -11.31
CA GLY A 200 9.02 -15.65 -10.81
C GLY A 200 8.38 -15.20 -9.49
N ASN A 201 9.20 -14.68 -8.55
CA ASN A 201 8.69 -14.13 -7.28
C ASN A 201 7.84 -12.87 -7.52
N ILE A 202 8.25 -11.97 -8.41
CA ILE A 202 7.49 -10.75 -8.72
C ILE A 202 6.15 -11.12 -9.34
N LEU A 203 6.11 -12.01 -10.33
CA LEU A 203 4.87 -12.46 -10.98
C LEU A 203 3.93 -13.16 -10.01
N LEU A 204 4.44 -14.09 -9.18
CA LEU A 204 3.66 -14.75 -8.15
C LEU A 204 3.03 -13.73 -7.20
N SER A 205 3.84 -12.82 -6.68
CA SER A 205 3.41 -11.80 -5.72
C SER A 205 2.38 -10.84 -6.32
N LEU A 206 2.55 -10.43 -7.58
CA LEU A 206 1.56 -9.61 -8.31
C LEU A 206 0.27 -10.38 -8.58
N GLY A 207 0.36 -11.64 -8.98
CA GLY A 207 -0.80 -12.51 -9.17
C GLY A 207 -1.62 -12.63 -7.89
N ALA A 208 -0.97 -13.00 -6.78
CA ALA A 208 -1.61 -13.11 -5.47
C ALA A 208 -2.22 -11.77 -5.01
N SER A 209 -1.46 -10.67 -5.14
CA SER A 209 -1.94 -9.33 -4.76
C SER A 209 -3.14 -8.91 -5.60
N THR A 210 -3.15 -9.21 -6.90
CA THR A 210 -4.28 -8.92 -7.79
C THR A 210 -5.53 -9.69 -7.38
N ALA A 211 -5.39 -10.99 -7.10
CA ALA A 211 -6.50 -11.83 -6.64
C ALA A 211 -7.07 -11.31 -5.30
N PHE A 212 -6.21 -11.06 -4.30
CA PHE A 212 -6.66 -10.54 -3.00
C PHE A 212 -7.31 -9.17 -3.10
N VAL A 213 -6.75 -8.24 -3.90
CA VAL A 213 -7.33 -6.91 -4.10
C VAL A 213 -8.69 -7.01 -4.79
N ALA A 214 -8.79 -7.80 -5.87
CA ALA A 214 -10.06 -7.98 -6.60
C ALA A 214 -11.13 -8.58 -5.69
N LEU A 215 -10.79 -9.61 -4.92
CA LEU A 215 -11.67 -10.23 -3.92
C LEU A 215 -12.10 -9.21 -2.85
N CYS A 216 -11.16 -8.46 -2.27
CA CYS A 216 -11.48 -7.46 -1.25
C CYS A 216 -12.38 -6.34 -1.77
N LEU A 217 -12.19 -5.91 -3.02
CA LEU A 217 -13.05 -4.93 -3.67
C LEU A 217 -14.45 -5.51 -3.91
N PHE A 218 -14.53 -6.76 -4.38
CA PHE A 218 -15.80 -7.47 -4.56
C PHE A 218 -16.56 -7.62 -3.23
N LEU A 219 -15.90 -8.08 -2.18
CA LEU A 219 -16.49 -8.21 -0.84
C LEU A 219 -16.94 -6.85 -0.29
N GLY A 220 -16.14 -5.80 -0.48
CA GLY A 220 -16.46 -4.44 -0.05
C GLY A 220 -17.67 -3.82 -0.73
N GLU A 221 -18.06 -4.31 -1.91
CA GLU A 221 -19.24 -3.85 -2.65
C GLU A 221 -20.48 -4.71 -2.39
N ASN A 222 -20.30 -6.02 -2.14
CA ASN A 222 -21.40 -6.98 -2.07
C ASN A 222 -21.77 -7.38 -0.64
N ILE A 223 -20.86 -7.23 0.33
CA ILE A 223 -21.15 -7.55 1.74
C ILE A 223 -21.55 -6.29 2.50
N ASN A 224 -22.50 -6.46 3.41
CA ASN A 224 -22.95 -5.37 4.27
C ASN A 224 -21.75 -4.73 5.01
N ALA A 225 -21.59 -3.43 4.85
CA ALA A 225 -20.49 -2.67 5.44
C ALA A 225 -20.42 -2.81 6.99
N LYS A 226 -21.53 -3.11 7.66
CA LYS A 226 -21.55 -3.35 9.12
C LYS A 226 -20.78 -4.61 9.49
N ILE A 227 -20.87 -5.67 8.69
CA ILE A 227 -20.16 -6.95 8.90
C ILE A 227 -18.66 -6.75 8.71
N LEU A 228 -18.26 -6.01 7.66
CA LEU A 228 -16.87 -5.74 7.35
C LEU A 228 -16.24 -4.67 8.24
N LYS A 229 -17.04 -3.91 8.99
CA LYS A 229 -16.60 -2.76 9.78
C LYS A 229 -15.41 -3.04 10.70
N PRO A 230 -15.33 -4.14 11.47
CA PRO A 230 -14.18 -4.41 12.32
C PRO A 230 -12.87 -4.51 11.53
N LEU A 231 -12.86 -5.31 10.45
CA LEU A 231 -11.69 -5.51 9.60
C LEU A 231 -11.31 -4.25 8.81
N THR A 232 -12.29 -3.55 8.25
CA THR A 232 -12.02 -2.32 7.49
C THR A 232 -11.57 -1.18 8.41
N THR A 233 -12.00 -1.17 9.67
CA THR A 233 -11.50 -0.20 10.66
C THR A 233 -10.06 -0.51 11.03
N PHE A 234 -9.71 -1.78 11.24
CA PHE A 234 -8.35 -2.24 11.45
C PHE A 234 -7.44 -1.87 10.26
N GLY A 235 -7.85 -2.17 9.02
CA GLY A 235 -7.10 -1.83 7.83
C GLY A 235 -6.98 -0.33 7.55
N ALA A 236 -7.95 0.48 7.99
CA ALA A 236 -7.88 1.94 7.90
C ALA A 236 -6.81 2.56 8.81
N MET A 237 -6.41 1.84 9.86
CA MET A 237 -5.33 2.18 10.79
C MET A 237 -4.06 1.39 10.47
N SER A 238 -3.80 1.13 9.19
CA SER A 238 -2.77 0.21 8.72
C SER A 238 -1.36 0.56 9.21
N LEU A 239 -1.01 1.84 9.29
CA LEU A 239 0.29 2.28 9.77
C LEU A 239 0.43 2.07 11.29
N THR A 240 -0.61 2.39 12.04
CA THR A 240 -0.68 2.12 13.48
C THR A 240 -0.59 0.62 13.77
N MET A 241 -1.35 -0.19 13.04
CA MET A 241 -1.34 -1.66 13.20
C MET A 241 -0.01 -2.28 12.82
N TYR A 242 0.62 -1.77 11.76
CA TYR A 242 1.95 -2.21 11.36
C TYR A 242 2.99 -1.93 12.46
N VAL A 243 3.04 -0.72 12.99
CA VAL A 243 3.98 -0.36 14.07
C VAL A 243 3.72 -1.17 15.33
N ALA A 244 2.45 -1.32 15.73
CA ALA A 244 2.08 -2.11 16.88
C ALA A 244 2.46 -3.60 16.72
N HIS A 245 2.20 -4.17 15.53
CA HIS A 245 2.58 -5.54 15.21
C HIS A 245 4.09 -5.75 15.28
N VAL A 246 4.89 -4.90 14.62
CA VAL A 246 6.35 -5.02 14.66
C VAL A 246 6.87 -4.94 16.09
N ALA A 247 6.41 -3.94 16.86
CA ALA A 247 6.87 -3.76 18.24
C ALA A 247 6.48 -4.95 19.14
N SER A 248 5.26 -5.45 19.04
CA SER A 248 4.78 -6.57 19.85
C SER A 248 5.43 -7.89 19.44
N ALA A 249 5.56 -8.15 18.14
CA ALA A 249 6.18 -9.37 17.63
C ALA A 249 7.69 -9.41 17.98
N GLU A 250 8.43 -8.30 17.80
CA GLU A 250 9.84 -8.22 18.17
C GLU A 250 10.04 -8.48 19.67
N TYR A 251 9.17 -7.89 20.53
CA TYR A 251 9.22 -8.11 21.97
C TYR A 251 9.00 -9.58 22.32
N VAL A 252 8.01 -10.24 21.71
CA VAL A 252 7.68 -11.64 22.01
C VAL A 252 8.75 -12.58 21.47
N ILE A 253 9.23 -12.39 20.25
CA ILE A 253 10.29 -13.20 19.65
C ILE A 253 11.58 -13.12 20.49
N LYS A 254 11.89 -11.94 21.01
CA LYS A 254 13.10 -11.72 21.79
C LYS A 254 13.03 -12.28 23.22
N ASN A 255 11.86 -12.18 23.86
CA ASN A 255 11.78 -12.38 25.32
C ASN A 255 10.92 -13.58 25.75
N VAL A 256 10.09 -14.13 24.86
CA VAL A 256 9.09 -15.15 25.22
C VAL A 256 9.24 -16.41 24.38
N VAL A 257 9.01 -16.32 23.06
CA VAL A 257 9.01 -17.47 22.14
C VAL A 257 9.17 -17.01 20.70
N GLU A 258 9.90 -17.76 19.87
CA GLU A 258 10.15 -17.40 18.48
C GLU A 258 8.88 -17.49 17.61
N THR A 259 8.02 -18.50 17.88
CA THR A 259 6.76 -18.71 17.16
C THR A 259 5.64 -19.11 18.10
N SER A 260 4.42 -18.61 17.83
CA SER A 260 3.23 -18.93 18.63
C SER A 260 1.94 -18.62 17.89
N ASN A 261 1.14 -19.65 17.60
CA ASN A 261 -0.18 -19.49 17.00
C ASN A 261 -1.15 -18.78 17.96
N ALA A 262 -1.00 -18.97 19.26
CA ALA A 262 -1.80 -18.25 20.25
C ALA A 262 -1.51 -16.75 20.21
N PHE A 263 -0.22 -16.36 20.10
CA PHE A 263 0.15 -14.95 19.98
C PHE A 263 -0.37 -14.32 18.69
N VAL A 264 -0.37 -15.04 17.56
CA VAL A 264 -0.98 -14.59 16.31
C VAL A 264 -2.44 -14.24 16.51
N LEU A 265 -3.22 -15.18 17.08
CA LEU A 265 -4.65 -14.99 17.33
C LEU A 265 -4.92 -13.81 18.28
N ILE A 266 -4.19 -13.73 19.38
CA ILE A 266 -4.30 -12.64 20.36
C ILE A 266 -3.98 -11.31 19.70
N SER A 267 -2.90 -11.20 18.90
CA SER A 267 -2.50 -9.97 18.22
C SER A 267 -3.57 -9.48 17.25
N ILE A 268 -4.17 -10.39 16.48
CA ILE A 268 -5.25 -10.04 15.55
C ILE A 268 -6.49 -9.56 16.30
N ILE A 269 -6.93 -10.30 17.32
CA ILE A 269 -8.12 -9.94 18.10
C ILE A 269 -7.91 -8.60 18.83
N VAL A 270 -6.81 -8.44 19.53
CA VAL A 270 -6.47 -7.20 20.24
C VAL A 270 -6.38 -6.02 19.28
N GLY A 271 -5.73 -6.20 18.12
CA GLY A 271 -5.65 -5.18 17.11
C GLY A 271 -7.02 -4.76 16.56
N ILE A 272 -7.93 -5.71 16.28
CA ILE A 272 -9.29 -5.43 15.82
C ILE A 272 -10.09 -4.73 16.93
N VAL A 273 -10.04 -5.23 18.16
CA VAL A 273 -10.75 -4.62 19.30
C VAL A 273 -10.25 -3.19 19.53
N PHE A 274 -8.94 -2.98 19.56
CA PHE A 274 -8.34 -1.64 19.66
C PHE A 274 -8.86 -0.73 18.54
N ALA A 275 -8.82 -1.18 17.28
CA ALA A 275 -9.28 -0.37 16.15
C ALA A 275 -10.75 0.03 16.28
N VAL A 276 -11.62 -0.90 16.67
CA VAL A 276 -13.07 -0.66 16.83
C VAL A 276 -13.33 0.29 17.99
N VAL A 277 -12.67 0.10 19.13
CA VAL A 277 -12.81 0.98 20.32
C VAL A 277 -12.27 2.37 20.01
N TRP A 278 -11.06 2.48 19.43
CA TRP A 278 -10.45 3.75 19.07
C TRP A 278 -11.31 4.55 18.08
N ALA A 279 -11.92 3.88 17.10
CA ALA A 279 -12.78 4.51 16.10
C ALA A 279 -14.08 5.12 16.66
N LYS A 280 -14.48 4.78 17.91
CA LYS A 280 -15.61 5.44 18.57
C LYS A 280 -15.26 6.87 19.00
N PHE A 281 -14.00 7.12 19.32
CA PHE A 281 -13.53 8.40 19.84
C PHE A 281 -12.81 9.23 18.79
N PHE A 282 -12.09 8.57 17.86
CA PHE A 282 -11.21 9.21 16.87
C PHE A 282 -11.51 8.73 15.46
N LYS A 283 -11.44 9.66 14.50
CA LYS A 283 -11.71 9.35 13.07
C LYS A 283 -10.59 8.57 12.37
N ARG A 284 -9.39 8.51 12.94
CA ARG A 284 -8.17 7.91 12.37
C ARG A 284 -7.34 7.27 13.46
N GLY A 285 -6.48 6.33 13.07
CA GLY A 285 -5.50 5.77 13.98
C GLY A 285 -4.52 6.82 14.53
N PRO A 286 -3.86 6.53 15.65
CA PRO A 286 -2.90 7.44 16.28
C PRO A 286 -1.81 7.93 15.33
N ILE A 287 -1.10 7.01 14.69
CA ILE A 287 0.04 7.34 13.80
C ILE A 287 -0.47 8.01 12.51
N GLU A 288 -1.58 7.56 11.96
CA GLU A 288 -2.23 8.21 10.80
C GLU A 288 -2.60 9.66 11.10
N SER A 289 -3.02 9.96 12.34
CA SER A 289 -3.37 11.30 12.77
C SER A 289 -2.13 12.19 12.85
N ILE A 290 -1.03 11.68 13.42
CA ILE A 290 0.26 12.39 13.49
C ILE A 290 0.77 12.67 12.06
N VAL A 291 0.84 11.67 11.20
CA VAL A 291 1.29 11.82 9.81
C VAL A 291 0.45 12.86 9.07
N ARG A 292 -0.88 12.83 9.24
CA ARG A 292 -1.75 13.83 8.62
C ARG A 292 -1.49 15.22 9.15
N TYR A 293 -1.35 15.38 10.47
CA TYR A 293 -1.06 16.67 11.09
C TYR A 293 0.24 17.28 10.55
N LEU A 294 1.31 16.48 10.51
CA LEU A 294 2.59 16.89 9.95
C LEU A 294 2.48 17.27 8.45
N ILE A 295 1.75 16.49 7.65
CA ILE A 295 1.50 16.85 6.25
C ILE A 295 0.76 18.18 6.14
N GLN A 296 -0.20 18.49 7.03
CA GLN A 296 -0.93 19.76 7.02
C GLN A 296 -0.07 20.95 7.43
N LEU A 297 0.93 20.74 8.29
CA LEU A 297 1.91 21.77 8.66
C LEU A 297 2.89 22.09 7.51
N ILE A 298 3.36 21.05 6.81
CA ILE A 298 4.39 21.18 5.78
C ILE A 298 3.78 21.62 4.44
N VAL A 299 2.58 21.12 4.12
CA VAL A 299 1.93 21.37 2.83
C VAL A 299 0.77 22.33 3.00
N PRO A 300 0.90 23.57 2.52
CA PRO A 300 -0.16 24.56 2.63
C PRO A 300 -1.49 24.03 2.06
N SER A 301 -2.56 24.21 2.82
CA SER A 301 -3.90 24.04 2.26
C SER A 301 -4.08 25.05 1.14
N PRO A 302 -4.75 24.72 0.00
CA PRO A 302 -5.19 25.76 -0.91
C PRO A 302 -6.02 26.74 -0.07
N SER A 303 -5.49 27.96 0.12
CA SER A 303 -6.23 29.01 0.80
C SER A 303 -7.58 29.10 0.10
N LYS A 304 -8.66 29.13 0.85
CA LYS A 304 -9.94 29.68 0.39
C LYS A 304 -9.70 31.18 0.18
N PHE A 305 -9.06 31.55 -0.92
CA PHE A 305 -9.21 32.90 -1.42
C PHE A 305 -10.67 32.99 -1.89
N PRO A 306 -11.46 33.89 -1.32
CA PRO A 306 -12.73 34.21 -1.92
C PRO A 306 -12.44 34.68 -3.34
N ALA A 307 -13.14 34.10 -4.32
CA ALA A 307 -13.05 34.48 -5.72
C ALA A 307 -13.67 35.89 -5.98
N ASP A 308 -13.96 36.65 -4.94
CA ASP A 308 -14.78 37.84 -4.99
C ASP A 308 -14.00 39.17 -4.92
N SER A 309 -12.68 39.17 -5.09
CA SER A 309 -11.92 40.44 -5.04
C SER A 309 -11.31 40.88 -6.39
N VAL A 310 -11.70 40.31 -7.51
CA VAL A 310 -11.20 40.72 -8.86
C VAL A 310 -12.29 41.08 -9.87
N SER A 311 -13.54 41.27 -9.45
CA SER A 311 -14.60 41.69 -10.39
C SER A 311 -15.40 42.91 -9.90
N ALA A 312 -14.74 43.89 -9.30
CA ALA A 312 -15.42 45.16 -9.01
C ALA A 312 -14.43 46.32 -9.00
N SER A 313 -13.77 46.56 -10.10
CA SER A 313 -13.30 47.91 -10.45
C SER A 313 -12.79 47.89 -11.88
N SER A 314 -13.49 48.58 -12.68
CA SER A 314 -13.15 49.19 -13.96
C SER A 314 -14.00 48.70 -15.14
N THR A 315 -14.55 49.69 -15.80
CA THR A 315 -15.05 49.73 -17.18
C THR A 315 -16.49 49.37 -17.42
N THR A 316 -17.45 50.04 -16.77
CA THR A 316 -18.78 50.19 -17.36
C THR A 316 -19.32 51.60 -17.37
N ASP A 317 -18.64 52.58 -16.77
CA ASP A 317 -19.08 53.99 -16.71
C ASP A 317 -18.42 54.90 -17.73
N GLU A 318 -17.30 54.54 -18.33
CA GLU A 318 -16.62 55.38 -19.34
C GLU A 318 -17.15 55.15 -20.78
N VAL A 319 -17.79 54.02 -21.06
CA VAL A 319 -18.35 53.76 -22.40
C VAL A 319 -19.73 54.36 -22.62
N LYS A 320 -20.46 54.71 -21.55
CA LYS A 320 -21.77 55.35 -21.66
C LYS A 320 -21.72 56.87 -21.80
N GLN A 321 -20.61 57.50 -21.50
CA GLN A 321 -20.43 58.97 -21.70
C GLN A 321 -19.84 59.38 -23.05
N ALA A 322 -19.28 58.44 -23.80
CA ALA A 322 -18.73 58.68 -25.14
C ALA A 322 -19.77 58.54 -26.30
N ALA A 323 -20.96 58.05 -26.02
CA ALA A 323 -22.01 57.81 -27.01
C ALA A 323 -23.15 58.88 -26.96
N ALA A 324 -22.97 59.93 -26.16
CA ALA A 324 -23.94 61.03 -25.99
C ALA A 324 -23.34 62.41 -26.27
N LYS A 325 -22.35 62.52 -27.16
CA LYS A 325 -21.92 63.77 -27.76
C LYS A 325 -21.81 63.65 -29.25
#